data_3110dfc61c6c058287ee24a1c55d7752
#
_entry.id   3110dfc61c6c058287ee24a1c55d7752
#
_cell.length_a   1.000
_cell.length_b   1.000
_cell.length_c   1.000
_cell.angle_alpha   90.00
_cell.angle_beta   90.00
_cell.angle_gamma   90.00
#
_symmetry.space_group_name_H-M   'P 1'
#
loop_
_entity.id
_entity.type
_entity.pdbx_description
1 polymer ?
#
loop_
_entity_poly.entity_id
_entity_poly.type
_entity_poly.pdbx_seq_one_letter_code
_entity_poly.pdbx_strand_id
1 'polypeptide(L)'
;MKKTLAIFLIIFSMFACSSENDEQEYESGTVVREEAVAEEGQGIHDTAEVKTQLVNYKIYKNDDIYYLENFKLAGLNKPKEFPSDSKDQNGDPYTPNSENNYTGWFKSSQFGTQDIELRFYSNHIDAKEFGKPSADSAMQLTKKTVLGSVQVQAPIFGGYILTGNTVILCSKSIEVCDEIYEKIQK
;
A
#
# COMPACT_ATOMS: atom_id res chain seq x y z
N MET A 1 46.28 -24.20 -62.46
CA MET A 1 45.79 -24.76 -61.16
C MET A 1 45.77 -23.63 -60.16
N LYS A 2 44.57 -23.02 -59.94
CA LYS A 2 44.37 -21.89 -59.00
C LYS A 2 43.71 -22.44 -57.70
N LYS A 3 44.45 -22.33 -56.57
CA LYS A 3 43.96 -22.70 -55.26
C LYS A 3 43.21 -21.51 -54.66
N THR A 4 41.93 -21.64 -54.49
CA THR A 4 41.09 -20.67 -53.83
C THR A 4 41.10 -20.96 -52.30
N LEU A 5 41.61 -20.00 -51.54
CA LEU A 5 41.64 -20.04 -50.07
C LEU A 5 40.32 -19.45 -49.54
N ALA A 6 39.47 -20.29 -48.93
CA ALA A 6 38.25 -19.85 -48.28
C ALA A 6 38.57 -19.42 -46.84
N ILE A 7 38.45 -18.15 -46.55
CA ILE A 7 38.57 -17.60 -45.20
C ILE A 7 37.19 -17.71 -44.52
N PHE A 8 37.09 -18.57 -43.53
CA PHE A 8 35.93 -18.68 -42.65
C PHE A 8 36.02 -17.58 -41.57
N LEU A 9 35.18 -16.56 -41.71
CA LEU A 9 35.04 -15.51 -40.69
C LEU A 9 34.06 -16.03 -39.65
N ILE A 10 34.59 -16.48 -38.51
CA ILE A 10 33.76 -16.82 -37.34
C ILE A 10 33.37 -15.55 -36.62
N ILE A 11 32.15 -15.11 -36.81
CA ILE A 11 31.56 -14.01 -36.03
C ILE A 11 31.20 -14.58 -34.67
N PHE A 12 32.02 -14.27 -33.67
CA PHE A 12 31.68 -14.49 -32.24
C PHE A 12 30.67 -13.42 -31.81
N SER A 13 29.38 -13.73 -31.88
CA SER A 13 28.36 -12.91 -31.26
C SER A 13 28.46 -13.10 -29.73
N MET A 14 29.09 -12.13 -29.07
CA MET A 14 29.02 -11.99 -27.64
C MET A 14 27.56 -11.63 -27.29
N PHE A 15 26.79 -12.60 -26.80
CA PHE A 15 25.59 -12.33 -26.06
C PHE A 15 26.02 -11.68 -24.75
N ALA A 16 25.99 -10.35 -24.70
CA ALA A 16 25.98 -9.62 -23.47
C ALA A 16 24.64 -9.95 -22.81
N CYS A 17 24.67 -10.79 -21.76
CA CYS A 17 23.57 -10.95 -20.84
C CYS A 17 23.47 -9.63 -20.07
N SER A 18 22.65 -8.71 -20.58
CA SER A 18 22.17 -7.57 -19.82
C SER A 18 21.26 -8.16 -18.76
N SER A 19 21.65 -8.12 -17.50
CA SER A 19 20.72 -8.27 -16.40
C SER A 19 19.82 -7.05 -16.45
N GLU A 20 18.65 -7.18 -17.09
CA GLU A 20 17.54 -6.28 -16.90
C GLU A 20 17.20 -6.37 -15.41
N ASN A 21 17.63 -5.37 -14.65
CA ASN A 21 16.94 -5.03 -13.42
C ASN A 21 15.55 -4.56 -13.89
N ASP A 22 14.56 -5.41 -13.76
CA ASP A 22 13.16 -5.03 -13.85
C ASP A 22 12.89 -4.04 -12.72
N GLU A 23 13.19 -2.76 -12.95
CA GLU A 23 12.66 -1.67 -12.13
C GLU A 23 11.15 -1.68 -12.36
N GLN A 24 10.43 -2.34 -11.46
CA GLN A 24 8.97 -2.35 -11.48
C GLN A 24 8.47 -0.91 -11.46
N GLU A 25 7.85 -0.50 -12.57
CA GLU A 25 7.26 0.84 -12.69
C GLU A 25 6.11 0.97 -11.68
N TYR A 26 6.22 1.94 -10.77
CA TYR A 26 5.16 2.27 -9.82
C TYR A 26 4.85 3.76 -9.82
N GLU A 27 3.58 4.09 -9.58
CA GLU A 27 3.12 5.44 -9.29
C GLU A 27 3.17 5.66 -7.77
N SER A 28 3.77 6.75 -7.32
CA SER A 28 3.77 7.15 -5.92
C SER A 28 3.18 8.53 -5.75
N GLY A 29 2.57 8.77 -4.61
CA GLY A 29 2.01 10.05 -4.29
C GLY A 29 1.76 10.22 -2.80
N THR A 30 1.25 11.38 -2.47
CA THR A 30 0.96 11.77 -1.09
C THR A 30 -0.46 12.28 -1.00
N VAL A 31 -1.24 11.75 -0.07
CA VAL A 31 -2.56 12.25 0.26
C VAL A 31 -2.40 13.31 1.36
N VAL A 32 -2.95 14.49 1.12
CA VAL A 32 -2.94 15.58 2.10
C VAL A 32 -4.12 15.39 3.04
N ARG A 33 -3.82 15.27 4.33
CA ARG A 33 -4.85 15.26 5.38
C ARG A 33 -4.93 16.65 6.00
N GLU A 34 -6.10 17.27 5.92
CA GLU A 34 -6.40 18.51 6.63
C GLU A 34 -7.06 18.16 7.97
N GLU A 35 -6.36 18.34 9.08
CA GLU A 35 -6.96 18.25 10.41
C GLU A 35 -7.38 19.66 10.85
N ALA A 36 -8.69 19.90 10.95
CA ALA A 36 -9.22 21.06 11.63
C ALA A 36 -9.11 20.83 13.14
N VAL A 37 -8.18 21.49 13.80
CA VAL A 37 -8.12 21.54 15.27
C VAL A 37 -9.15 22.53 15.74
N ALA A 38 -10.32 22.06 16.20
CA ALA A 38 -11.26 22.89 16.93
C ALA A 38 -10.74 23.04 18.37
N GLU A 39 -10.15 24.19 18.70
CA GLU A 39 -9.91 24.60 20.07
C GLU A 39 -11.23 25.13 20.67
N GLU A 40 -11.80 24.39 21.60
CA GLU A 40 -12.78 24.94 22.55
C GLU A 40 -12.03 25.76 23.62
N GLY A 41 -11.94 27.08 23.42
CA GLY A 41 -11.34 27.95 24.43
C GLY A 41 -11.35 29.42 24.01
N GLN A 42 -12.06 30.20 24.76
CA GLN A 42 -12.31 31.64 24.62
C GLN A 42 -11.10 32.48 24.20
N GLY A 43 -11.28 33.22 23.11
CA GLY A 43 -10.70 34.54 22.89
C GLY A 43 -9.24 34.62 22.51
N ILE A 44 -9.06 35.13 21.34
CA ILE A 44 -7.91 35.73 20.65
C ILE A 44 -7.69 35.01 19.28
N HIS A 45 -7.63 35.83 18.26
CA HIS A 45 -7.31 35.45 16.90
C HIS A 45 -6.05 34.56 16.82
N ASP A 46 -6.22 33.25 16.88
CA ASP A 46 -5.19 32.31 16.50
C ASP A 46 -5.67 31.57 15.24
N THR A 47 -4.90 31.75 14.18
CA THR A 47 -5.00 30.99 12.94
C THR A 47 -4.88 29.53 13.30
N ALA A 48 -5.95 28.76 13.12
CA ALA A 48 -5.92 27.30 13.26
C ALA A 48 -4.77 26.76 12.41
N GLU A 49 -3.76 26.17 13.06
CA GLU A 49 -2.63 25.58 12.38
C GLU A 49 -3.13 24.28 11.74
N VAL A 50 -3.41 24.32 10.45
CA VAL A 50 -3.75 23.13 9.66
C VAL A 50 -2.52 22.23 9.62
N LYS A 51 -2.47 21.21 10.48
CA LYS A 51 -1.45 20.18 10.41
C LYS A 51 -1.73 19.28 9.21
N THR A 52 -1.07 19.58 8.11
CA THR A 52 -1.07 18.74 6.92
C THR A 52 -0.25 17.48 7.19
N GLN A 53 -0.90 16.33 7.35
CA GLN A 53 -0.21 15.06 7.44
C GLN A 53 -0.09 14.45 6.05
N LEU A 54 1.14 14.24 5.61
CA LEU A 54 1.45 13.58 4.35
C LEU A 54 1.31 12.07 4.53
N VAL A 55 0.45 11.47 3.73
CA VAL A 55 0.26 10.01 3.70
C VAL A 55 0.79 9.46 2.40
N ASN A 56 1.70 8.52 2.49
CA ASN A 56 2.37 7.96 1.33
C ASN A 56 1.59 6.78 0.74
N TYR A 57 1.54 6.70 -0.59
CA TYR A 57 1.06 5.52 -1.29
C TYR A 57 1.96 5.13 -2.45
N LYS A 58 1.87 3.87 -2.87
CA LYS A 58 2.49 3.33 -4.07
C LYS A 58 1.49 2.48 -4.84
N ILE A 59 1.51 2.57 -6.17
CA ILE A 59 0.69 1.74 -7.06
C ILE A 59 1.65 1.03 -8.01
N TYR A 60 1.77 -0.28 -7.85
CA TYR A 60 2.52 -1.13 -8.75
C TYR A 60 1.62 -1.59 -9.89
N LYS A 61 2.05 -1.31 -11.11
CA LYS A 61 1.31 -1.66 -12.34
C LYS A 61 1.57 -3.12 -12.68
N ASN A 62 0.78 -4.01 -12.10
CA ASN A 62 0.77 -5.43 -12.46
C ASN A 62 -0.65 -5.97 -12.46
N ASP A 63 -0.90 -7.04 -13.21
CA ASP A 63 -2.18 -7.72 -13.31
C ASP A 63 -2.22 -9.01 -12.48
N ASP A 64 -1.33 -9.14 -11.50
CA ASP A 64 -1.26 -10.30 -10.63
C ASP A 64 -2.55 -10.43 -9.80
N ILE A 65 -2.97 -11.67 -9.60
CA ILE A 65 -4.10 -11.99 -8.72
C ILE A 65 -3.55 -12.59 -7.45
N TYR A 66 -3.67 -11.84 -6.38
CA TYR A 66 -3.27 -12.29 -5.05
C TYR A 66 -4.47 -12.84 -4.28
N TYR A 67 -4.17 -13.78 -3.39
CA TYR A 67 -5.10 -14.40 -2.46
C TYR A 67 -4.56 -14.26 -1.04
N LEU A 68 -5.43 -14.45 -0.05
CA LEU A 68 -5.03 -14.38 1.37
C LEU A 68 -3.82 -15.28 1.69
N GLU A 69 -3.69 -16.41 1.01
CA GLU A 69 -2.59 -17.36 1.20
C GLU A 69 -1.22 -16.77 0.86
N ASN A 70 -1.11 -15.91 -0.17
CA ASN A 70 0.13 -15.21 -0.50
C ASN A 70 0.60 -14.36 0.69
N PHE A 71 -0.33 -13.66 1.33
CA PHE A 71 -0.03 -12.82 2.49
C PHE A 71 0.29 -13.62 3.75
N LYS A 72 -0.37 -14.77 3.97
CA LYS A 72 -0.02 -15.68 5.05
C LYS A 72 1.40 -16.23 4.89
N LEU A 73 1.78 -16.61 3.68
CA LEU A 73 3.15 -17.04 3.36
C LEU A 73 4.17 -15.92 3.54
N ALA A 74 3.79 -14.68 3.22
CA ALA A 74 4.60 -13.49 3.47
C ALA A 74 4.75 -13.14 4.96
N GLY A 75 3.96 -13.74 5.84
CA GLY A 75 4.05 -13.55 7.29
C GLY A 75 2.89 -12.78 7.92
N LEU A 76 1.76 -12.64 7.21
CA LEU A 76 0.53 -12.13 7.82
C LEU A 76 0.01 -13.12 8.85
N ASN A 77 -0.19 -12.66 10.06
CA ASN A 77 -0.64 -13.47 11.19
C ASN A 77 -2.07 -13.13 11.60
N LYS A 78 -2.80 -14.16 12.04
CA LYS A 78 -4.15 -14.07 12.59
C LYS A 78 -5.10 -13.24 11.71
N PRO A 79 -5.18 -13.52 10.40
CA PRO A 79 -6.12 -12.81 9.55
C PRO A 79 -7.53 -13.01 10.05
N LYS A 80 -8.28 -11.92 10.14
CA LYS A 80 -9.69 -11.89 10.51
C LYS A 80 -10.45 -11.17 9.40
N GLU A 81 -11.41 -11.86 8.82
CA GLU A 81 -12.29 -11.30 7.81
C GLU A 81 -13.23 -10.26 8.41
N PHE A 82 -13.53 -9.22 7.64
CA PHE A 82 -14.59 -8.27 7.93
C PHE A 82 -15.46 -8.07 6.67
N PRO A 83 -16.78 -7.78 6.87
CA PRO A 83 -17.71 -7.72 5.75
C PRO A 83 -17.36 -6.58 4.78
N SER A 84 -17.44 -6.86 3.46
CA SER A 84 -17.24 -5.87 2.41
C SER A 84 -18.38 -4.84 2.33
N ASP A 85 -19.54 -5.14 2.88
CA ASP A 85 -20.71 -4.27 2.99
C ASP A 85 -20.73 -3.41 4.26
N SER A 86 -19.66 -3.46 5.07
CA SER A 86 -19.50 -2.58 6.23
C SER A 86 -19.59 -1.12 5.82
N LYS A 87 -20.38 -0.35 6.58
CA LYS A 87 -20.67 1.05 6.25
C LYS A 87 -20.06 2.01 7.24
N ASP A 88 -19.73 3.18 6.76
CA ASP A 88 -19.32 4.32 7.57
C ASP A 88 -20.51 5.01 8.28
N GLN A 89 -20.25 6.12 8.96
CA GLN A 89 -21.28 6.89 9.69
C GLN A 89 -22.32 7.52 8.75
N ASN A 90 -22.00 7.70 7.46
CA ASN A 90 -22.89 8.27 6.46
C ASN A 90 -23.72 7.19 5.74
N GLY A 91 -23.41 5.91 5.98
CA GLY A 91 -24.03 4.76 5.34
C GLY A 91 -23.35 4.35 4.04
N ASP A 92 -22.19 4.93 3.70
CA ASP A 92 -21.40 4.56 2.55
C ASP A 92 -20.50 3.34 2.84
N PRO A 93 -20.31 2.41 1.88
CA PRO A 93 -19.46 1.25 2.10
C PRO A 93 -18.00 1.68 2.32
N TYR A 94 -17.35 1.11 3.35
CA TYR A 94 -15.93 1.31 3.60
C TYR A 94 -15.04 0.80 2.48
N THR A 95 -15.45 -0.29 1.85
CA THR A 95 -14.68 -1.01 0.84
C THR A 95 -15.57 -1.34 -0.35
N PRO A 96 -16.01 -0.31 -1.11
CA PRO A 96 -16.93 -0.52 -2.24
C PRO A 96 -16.33 -1.50 -3.25
N ASN A 97 -17.14 -2.44 -3.70
CA ASN A 97 -16.79 -3.48 -4.69
C ASN A 97 -15.62 -4.40 -4.32
N SER A 98 -15.18 -4.41 -3.07
CA SER A 98 -14.24 -5.43 -2.64
C SER A 98 -14.92 -6.79 -2.53
N GLU A 99 -14.21 -7.86 -2.91
CA GLU A 99 -14.70 -9.23 -2.78
C GLU A 99 -14.51 -9.76 -1.37
N ASN A 100 -13.33 -9.53 -0.80
CA ASN A 100 -12.96 -9.98 0.54
C ASN A 100 -12.05 -8.97 1.22
N ASN A 101 -12.21 -8.82 2.53
CA ASN A 101 -11.39 -7.92 3.33
C ASN A 101 -10.89 -8.63 4.58
N TYR A 102 -9.65 -8.36 4.94
CA TYR A 102 -9.03 -8.95 6.13
C TYR A 102 -8.25 -7.92 6.91
N THR A 103 -8.32 -8.02 8.22
CA THR A 103 -7.36 -7.39 9.14
C THR A 103 -6.46 -8.46 9.73
N GLY A 104 -5.22 -8.13 10.00
CA GLY A 104 -4.26 -9.02 10.65
C GLY A 104 -3.09 -8.24 11.16
N TRP A 105 -2.01 -8.93 11.53
CA TRP A 105 -0.79 -8.26 11.92
C TRP A 105 0.43 -8.89 11.22
N PHE A 106 1.42 -8.05 11.01
CA PHE A 106 2.69 -8.39 10.38
C PHE A 106 3.83 -7.95 11.28
N LYS A 107 4.88 -8.78 11.37
CA LYS A 107 6.09 -8.43 12.11
C LYS A 107 7.09 -7.81 11.15
N SER A 108 7.10 -6.48 11.10
CA SER A 108 8.09 -5.72 10.36
C SER A 108 9.47 -5.84 10.99
N SER A 109 10.51 -5.82 10.19
CA SER A 109 11.90 -5.84 10.61
C SER A 109 12.30 -4.56 11.36
N GLN A 110 11.70 -3.42 11.00
CA GLN A 110 12.04 -2.09 11.52
C GLN A 110 11.08 -1.59 12.59
N PHE A 111 9.78 -1.91 12.44
CA PHE A 111 8.71 -1.29 13.24
C PHE A 111 8.04 -2.26 14.23
N GLY A 112 8.50 -3.53 14.29
CA GLY A 112 7.89 -4.54 15.14
C GLY A 112 6.51 -4.98 14.63
N THR A 113 5.59 -5.34 15.53
CA THR A 113 4.24 -5.80 15.15
C THR A 113 3.38 -4.63 14.69
N GLN A 114 2.83 -4.74 13.49
CA GLN A 114 2.00 -3.74 12.84
C GLN A 114 0.67 -4.32 12.40
N ASP A 115 -0.41 -3.56 12.57
CA ASP A 115 -1.72 -3.91 12.03
C ASP A 115 -1.73 -3.70 10.52
N ILE A 116 -2.30 -4.66 9.80
CA ILE A 116 -2.42 -4.68 8.35
C ILE A 116 -3.89 -4.87 8.00
N GLU A 117 -4.34 -4.13 7.00
CA GLU A 117 -5.63 -4.37 6.36
C GLU A 117 -5.39 -4.72 4.88
N LEU A 118 -6.08 -5.75 4.42
CA LEU A 118 -6.08 -6.21 3.03
C LEU A 118 -7.48 -6.09 2.46
N ARG A 119 -7.57 -5.55 1.24
CA ARG A 119 -8.81 -5.44 0.46
C ARG A 119 -8.58 -6.07 -0.90
N PHE A 120 -9.34 -7.10 -1.21
CA PHE A 120 -9.23 -7.83 -2.47
C PHE A 120 -10.35 -7.42 -3.42
N TYR A 121 -10.00 -7.26 -4.68
CA TYR A 121 -10.88 -6.90 -5.79
C TYR A 121 -10.81 -7.97 -6.87
N SER A 122 -11.68 -7.92 -7.87
CA SER A 122 -11.69 -8.90 -8.96
C SER A 122 -10.41 -8.82 -9.82
N ASN A 123 -9.84 -7.62 -9.96
CA ASN A 123 -8.67 -7.34 -10.80
C ASN A 123 -8.01 -6.00 -10.42
N HIS A 124 -6.88 -5.67 -11.09
CA HIS A 124 -6.16 -4.42 -10.87
C HIS A 124 -6.98 -3.16 -11.18
N ILE A 125 -7.81 -3.21 -12.22
CA ILE A 125 -8.63 -2.04 -12.62
C ILE A 125 -9.62 -1.72 -11.50
N ASP A 126 -10.34 -2.73 -10.99
CA ASP A 126 -11.29 -2.56 -9.90
C ASP A 126 -10.58 -2.12 -8.59
N ALA A 127 -9.40 -2.67 -8.31
CA ALA A 127 -8.59 -2.22 -7.17
C ALA A 127 -8.20 -0.74 -7.31
N LYS A 128 -7.89 -0.28 -8.51
CA LYS A 128 -7.56 1.12 -8.78
C LYS A 128 -8.79 2.03 -8.74
N GLU A 129 -9.90 1.61 -9.34
CA GLU A 129 -11.13 2.40 -9.45
C GLU A 129 -11.85 2.55 -8.11
N PHE A 130 -12.00 1.47 -7.35
CA PHE A 130 -12.74 1.43 -6.09
C PHE A 130 -11.83 1.37 -4.86
N GLY A 131 -10.73 0.64 -4.97
CA GLY A 131 -9.81 0.41 -3.86
C GLY A 131 -8.99 1.64 -3.51
N LYS A 132 -8.46 2.35 -4.52
CA LYS A 132 -7.67 3.55 -4.26
C LYS A 132 -8.48 4.66 -3.57
N PRO A 133 -9.67 5.09 -4.05
CA PRO A 133 -10.46 6.11 -3.35
C PRO A 133 -10.83 5.70 -1.93
N SER A 134 -11.17 4.42 -1.72
CA SER A 134 -11.51 3.92 -0.40
C SER A 134 -10.30 3.85 0.54
N ALA A 135 -9.10 3.58 0.02
CA ALA A 135 -7.85 3.68 0.77
C ALA A 135 -7.53 5.14 1.12
N ASP A 136 -7.64 6.06 0.16
CA ASP A 136 -7.46 7.49 0.41
C ASP A 136 -8.40 8.00 1.53
N SER A 137 -9.64 7.55 1.55
CA SER A 137 -10.60 7.83 2.63
C SER A 137 -10.16 7.22 3.96
N ALA A 138 -9.69 5.97 3.96
CA ALA A 138 -9.19 5.31 5.16
C ALA A 138 -7.97 6.02 5.76
N MET A 139 -7.14 6.65 4.93
CA MET A 139 -6.01 7.45 5.38
C MET A 139 -6.41 8.71 6.16
N GLN A 140 -7.67 9.15 6.05
CA GLN A 140 -8.20 10.27 6.83
C GLN A 140 -8.68 9.84 8.23
N LEU A 141 -8.82 8.53 8.48
CA LEU A 141 -9.31 8.03 9.76
C LEU A 141 -8.26 8.21 10.86
N THR A 142 -8.70 8.66 12.01
CA THR A 142 -7.88 8.80 13.22
C THR A 142 -8.45 8.00 14.37
N LYS A 143 -7.58 7.61 15.30
CA LYS A 143 -7.99 7.00 16.58
C LYS A 143 -7.51 7.87 17.74
N LYS A 144 -8.34 7.97 18.77
CA LYS A 144 -7.95 8.62 20.02
C LYS A 144 -6.94 7.73 20.76
N THR A 145 -5.81 8.30 21.11
CA THR A 145 -4.75 7.64 21.88
C THR A 145 -4.40 8.50 23.09
N VAL A 146 -4.12 7.88 24.22
CA VAL A 146 -3.69 8.58 25.43
C VAL A 146 -2.18 8.48 25.55
N LEU A 147 -1.52 9.62 25.56
CA LEU A 147 -0.08 9.74 25.78
C LEU A 147 0.14 10.45 27.13
N GLY A 148 0.37 9.66 28.20
CA GLY A 148 0.40 10.20 29.55
C GLY A 148 -0.97 10.74 29.96
N SER A 149 -1.06 12.06 30.25
CA SER A 149 -2.34 12.73 30.59
C SER A 149 -3.01 13.43 29.42
N VAL A 150 -2.43 13.35 28.20
CA VAL A 150 -2.92 14.06 27.03
C VAL A 150 -3.63 13.08 26.08
N GLN A 151 -4.83 13.44 25.62
CA GLN A 151 -5.50 12.73 24.53
C GLN A 151 -5.01 13.32 23.20
N VAL A 152 -4.50 12.45 22.32
CA VAL A 152 -4.07 12.81 20.98
C VAL A 152 -4.84 12.01 19.95
N GLN A 153 -5.11 12.62 18.80
CA GLN A 153 -5.61 11.89 17.62
C GLN A 153 -4.40 11.40 16.84
N ALA A 154 -4.39 10.11 16.52
CA ALA A 154 -3.34 9.50 15.72
C ALA A 154 -3.95 8.82 14.51
N PRO A 155 -3.31 8.88 13.32
CA PRO A 155 -3.78 8.16 12.14
C PRO A 155 -3.85 6.67 12.41
N ILE A 156 -4.83 6.01 11.80
CA ILE A 156 -4.95 4.55 11.87
C ILE A 156 -3.92 3.91 10.94
N PHE A 157 -3.77 4.48 9.73
CA PHE A 157 -2.82 4.00 8.73
C PHE A 157 -1.75 5.06 8.43
N GLY A 158 -0.52 4.61 8.18
CA GLY A 158 0.62 5.42 7.80
C GLY A 158 0.94 5.40 6.30
N GLY A 159 0.37 4.45 5.57
CA GLY A 159 0.53 4.32 4.13
C GLY A 159 -0.22 3.12 3.56
N TYR A 160 -0.31 3.06 2.22
CA TYR A 160 -0.85 1.90 1.53
C TYR A 160 -0.12 1.61 0.22
N ILE A 161 -0.20 0.34 -0.20
CA ILE A 161 0.23 -0.12 -1.53
C ILE A 161 -0.98 -0.72 -2.24
N LEU A 162 -1.13 -0.39 -3.53
CA LEU A 162 -2.02 -1.07 -4.45
C LEU A 162 -1.17 -1.91 -5.41
N THR A 163 -1.43 -3.20 -5.47
CA THR A 163 -0.71 -4.15 -6.34
C THR A 163 -1.63 -5.26 -6.79
N GLY A 164 -1.60 -5.58 -8.07
CA GLY A 164 -2.53 -6.53 -8.65
C GLY A 164 -3.97 -6.20 -8.27
N ASN A 165 -4.71 -7.19 -7.81
CA ASN A 165 -6.09 -7.04 -7.35
C ASN A 165 -6.22 -6.59 -5.88
N THR A 166 -5.15 -6.13 -5.23
CA THR A 166 -5.14 -5.93 -3.76
C THR A 166 -4.70 -4.54 -3.35
N VAL A 167 -5.37 -3.99 -2.33
CA VAL A 167 -4.91 -2.84 -1.56
C VAL A 167 -4.42 -3.32 -0.19
N ILE A 168 -3.21 -2.91 0.19
CA ILE A 168 -2.53 -3.23 1.45
C ILE A 168 -2.40 -1.93 2.25
N LEU A 169 -3.11 -1.79 3.38
CA LEU A 169 -2.97 -0.65 4.27
C LEU A 169 -2.15 -1.03 5.51
N CYS A 170 -1.20 -0.20 5.88
CA CYS A 170 -0.26 -0.44 6.98
C CYS A 170 -0.35 0.64 8.06
N SER A 171 -0.45 0.23 9.33
CA SER A 171 -0.79 1.13 10.43
C SER A 171 0.25 2.20 10.75
N LYS A 172 1.51 1.99 10.47
CA LYS A 172 2.55 2.93 10.89
C LYS A 172 3.22 3.66 9.75
N SER A 173 3.56 2.95 8.69
CA SER A 173 4.40 3.48 7.63
C SER A 173 4.25 2.66 6.36
N ILE A 174 4.52 3.27 5.22
CA ILE A 174 4.49 2.60 3.93
C ILE A 174 5.60 1.56 3.79
N GLU A 175 6.72 1.71 4.48
CA GLU A 175 7.83 0.76 4.46
C GLU A 175 7.42 -0.61 5.02
N VAL A 176 6.41 -0.67 5.88
CA VAL A 176 5.81 -1.95 6.31
C VAL A 176 5.09 -2.63 5.15
N CYS A 177 4.37 -1.86 4.35
CA CYS A 177 3.73 -2.37 3.14
C CYS A 177 4.77 -2.82 2.09
N ASP A 178 5.89 -2.09 1.95
CA ASP A 178 7.00 -2.50 1.07
C ASP A 178 7.58 -3.86 1.49
N GLU A 179 7.81 -4.08 2.79
CA GLU A 179 8.29 -5.38 3.28
C GLU A 179 7.32 -6.53 2.96
N ILE A 180 6.01 -6.29 3.01
CA ILE A 180 5.00 -7.28 2.64
C ILE A 180 5.02 -7.51 1.13
N TYR A 181 5.05 -6.41 0.36
CA TYR A 181 5.08 -6.47 -1.09
C TYR A 181 6.27 -7.30 -1.60
N GLU A 182 7.48 -7.03 -1.11
CA GLU A 182 8.68 -7.78 -1.47
C GLU A 182 8.58 -9.29 -1.16
N LYS A 183 7.81 -9.66 -0.15
CA LYS A 183 7.63 -11.06 0.23
C LYS A 183 6.58 -11.79 -0.59
N ILE A 184 5.54 -11.11 -1.05
CA ILE A 184 4.52 -11.74 -1.90
C ILE A 184 4.99 -11.92 -3.34
N GLN A 185 6.08 -11.24 -3.75
CA GLN A 185 6.70 -11.39 -5.08
C GLN A 185 7.64 -12.61 -5.19
N LYS A 186 7.91 -13.33 -4.11
CA LYS A 186 8.82 -14.50 -4.06
C LYS A 186 8.07 -15.81 -4.22
#